data_39dc8c59a3ee5895f197f13d82bae0c1
#
_entry.id   39dc8c59a3ee5895f197f13d82bae0c1
#
_cell.length_a   1.000
_cell.length_b   1.000
_cell.length_c   1.000
_cell.angle_alpha   90.00
_cell.angle_beta   90.00
_cell.angle_gamma   90.00
#
_symmetry.space_group_name_H-M   'P 1'
#
loop_
_entity.id
_entity.type
_entity.pdbx_description
1 polymer ?
#
loop_
_entity_poly.entity_id
_entity_poly.type
_entity_poly.pdbx_seq_one_letter_code
_entity_poly.pdbx_strand_id
1 'polypeptide(L)'
;NEVLCTPTLICKGFMKPDDICSVDMEGKQLSGKRKRTSEVLLHLAIMKERPDIKSCVHCHPPHATAFAIAREPIPQCVLPEVEVFLGEVPLAQYETPGGQKFADTVLPYCKKSNIIILTNHGTVSFGESLERAYWWTEILDAYCRMLILARDLGRVSYLSEGQTRELLDLKAKWGFKDPRNEAEMKDCDICANDLFRSRWADSGVRESAFVPPSKLAAAASVAKPASSNGAPSSNGAPHDQEALVQMITDRVMAALAARS
;
A
#
# COMPACT_ATOMS: atom_id res chain seq x y z
N ASN A 1 -15.15 -4.31 -29.16
CA ASN A 1 -14.55 -4.81 -27.94
C ASN A 1 -15.62 -4.95 -26.87
N GLU A 2 -15.66 -6.10 -26.20
CA GLU A 2 -16.63 -6.43 -25.16
C GLU A 2 -15.84 -6.83 -23.90
N VAL A 3 -16.28 -6.37 -22.74
CA VAL A 3 -15.67 -6.67 -21.43
C VAL A 3 -16.70 -7.36 -20.55
N LEU A 4 -16.38 -8.55 -20.07
CA LEU A 4 -17.19 -9.26 -19.09
C LEU A 4 -16.92 -8.68 -17.70
N CYS A 5 -17.98 -8.47 -16.93
CA CYS A 5 -17.84 -7.95 -15.57
C CYS A 5 -18.85 -8.57 -14.61
N THR A 6 -18.49 -8.60 -13.35
CA THR A 6 -19.38 -9.03 -12.28
C THR A 6 -20.48 -8.00 -12.06
N PRO A 7 -21.69 -8.41 -11.60
CA PRO A 7 -22.76 -7.48 -11.28
C PRO A 7 -22.50 -6.72 -9.98
N THR A 8 -23.15 -5.56 -9.84
CA THR A 8 -23.17 -4.81 -8.59
C THR A 8 -24.13 -5.41 -7.54
N LEU A 9 -23.92 -5.09 -6.27
CA LEU A 9 -24.82 -5.42 -5.15
C LEU A 9 -25.17 -6.92 -5.05
N ILE A 10 -24.20 -7.79 -5.26
CA ILE A 10 -24.34 -9.24 -5.10
C ILE A 10 -23.21 -9.79 -4.20
N CYS A 11 -23.54 -10.81 -3.40
CA CYS A 11 -22.50 -11.58 -2.73
C CYS A 11 -21.69 -12.37 -3.74
N LYS A 12 -20.42 -12.03 -3.91
CA LYS A 12 -19.53 -12.63 -4.92
C LYS A 12 -19.34 -14.14 -4.70
N GLY A 13 -19.38 -14.60 -3.45
CA GLY A 13 -19.26 -16.04 -3.12
C GLY A 13 -20.44 -16.90 -3.58
N PHE A 14 -21.60 -16.29 -3.87
CA PHE A 14 -22.79 -16.99 -4.37
C PHE A 14 -23.09 -16.71 -5.85
N MET A 15 -22.18 -15.99 -6.52
CA MET A 15 -22.33 -15.65 -7.93
C MET A 15 -22.25 -16.91 -8.82
N LYS A 16 -23.10 -16.92 -9.84
CA LYS A 16 -23.12 -17.97 -10.87
C LYS A 16 -22.67 -17.39 -12.22
N PRO A 17 -22.22 -18.22 -13.15
CA PRO A 17 -21.84 -17.76 -14.50
C PRO A 17 -22.91 -16.89 -15.18
N ASP A 18 -24.18 -17.24 -15.01
CA ASP A 18 -25.33 -16.50 -15.59
C ASP A 18 -25.54 -15.10 -14.97
N ASP A 19 -24.86 -14.78 -13.87
CA ASP A 19 -24.91 -13.45 -13.26
C ASP A 19 -23.96 -12.47 -13.96
N ILE A 20 -23.00 -12.96 -14.76
CA ILE A 20 -22.01 -12.14 -15.45
C ILE A 20 -22.71 -11.23 -16.47
N CYS A 21 -22.26 -9.99 -16.51
CA CYS A 21 -22.69 -8.99 -17.45
C CYS A 21 -21.61 -8.71 -18.48
N SER A 22 -21.99 -8.16 -19.64
CA SER A 22 -21.02 -7.60 -20.57
C SER A 22 -21.28 -6.11 -20.81
N VAL A 23 -20.20 -5.38 -21.07
CA VAL A 23 -20.20 -3.95 -21.34
C VAL A 23 -19.30 -3.63 -22.54
N ASP A 24 -19.57 -2.51 -23.21
CA ASP A 24 -18.63 -1.92 -24.15
C ASP A 24 -17.51 -1.14 -23.44
N MET A 25 -16.59 -0.58 -24.20
CA MET A 25 -15.48 0.19 -23.66
C MET A 25 -15.90 1.54 -23.06
N GLU A 26 -17.11 1.97 -23.25
CA GLU A 26 -17.74 3.17 -22.67
C GLU A 26 -18.53 2.85 -21.39
N GLY A 27 -18.60 1.55 -21.03
CA GLY A 27 -19.27 1.08 -19.83
C GLY A 27 -20.79 0.89 -20.00
N LYS A 28 -21.31 0.98 -21.22
CA LYS A 28 -22.71 0.66 -21.51
C LYS A 28 -22.89 -0.86 -21.46
N GLN A 29 -23.89 -1.31 -20.73
CA GLN A 29 -24.20 -2.73 -20.64
C GLN A 29 -24.79 -3.25 -21.95
N LEU A 30 -24.18 -4.31 -22.48
CA LEU A 30 -24.58 -4.97 -23.72
C LEU A 30 -25.45 -6.23 -23.45
N SER A 31 -25.11 -6.96 -22.38
CA SER A 31 -25.83 -8.20 -22.01
C SER A 31 -25.82 -8.44 -20.50
N GLY A 32 -26.55 -9.47 -20.07
CA GLY A 32 -26.68 -9.87 -18.67
C GLY A 32 -27.99 -9.45 -18.02
N LYS A 33 -28.48 -10.28 -17.09
CA LYS A 33 -29.77 -10.07 -16.39
C LYS A 33 -29.66 -9.10 -15.22
N ARG A 34 -28.46 -8.93 -14.66
CA ARG A 34 -28.16 -8.07 -13.52
C ARG A 34 -27.51 -6.77 -13.99
N LYS A 35 -27.57 -5.73 -13.17
CA LYS A 35 -26.86 -4.48 -13.41
C LYS A 35 -25.35 -4.71 -13.24
N ARG A 36 -24.56 -4.24 -14.21
CA ARG A 36 -23.09 -4.28 -14.19
C ARG A 36 -22.51 -3.65 -12.92
N THR A 37 -21.24 -3.96 -12.59
CA THR A 37 -20.56 -3.32 -11.47
C THR A 37 -20.64 -1.79 -11.56
N SER A 38 -20.84 -1.13 -10.42
CA SER A 38 -20.82 0.34 -10.31
C SER A 38 -19.47 0.96 -10.67
N GLU A 39 -18.40 0.17 -10.52
CA GLU A 39 -17.01 0.63 -10.70
C GLU A 39 -16.40 0.19 -12.03
N VAL A 40 -17.24 -0.10 -13.02
CA VAL A 40 -16.78 -0.52 -14.34
C VAL A 40 -15.84 0.49 -14.99
N LEU A 41 -16.03 1.79 -14.76
CA LEU A 41 -15.19 2.84 -15.33
C LEU A 41 -13.74 2.74 -14.84
N LEU A 42 -13.50 2.33 -13.60
CA LEU A 42 -12.16 2.06 -13.08
C LEU A 42 -11.45 0.98 -13.91
N HIS A 43 -12.14 -0.15 -14.15
CA HIS A 43 -11.58 -1.25 -14.94
C HIS A 43 -11.30 -0.83 -16.40
N LEU A 44 -12.25 -0.13 -17.02
CA LEU A 44 -12.12 0.32 -18.39
C LEU A 44 -11.05 1.39 -18.59
N ALA A 45 -10.87 2.29 -17.61
CA ALA A 45 -9.79 3.28 -17.64
C ALA A 45 -8.42 2.60 -17.66
N ILE A 46 -8.21 1.57 -16.83
CA ILE A 46 -6.98 0.78 -16.81
C ILE A 46 -6.77 0.07 -18.16
N MET A 47 -7.80 -0.59 -18.68
CA MET A 47 -7.71 -1.33 -19.96
C MET A 47 -7.44 -0.40 -21.16
N LYS A 48 -7.93 0.84 -21.11
CA LYS A 48 -7.66 1.85 -22.15
C LYS A 48 -6.22 2.34 -22.08
N GLU A 49 -5.69 2.57 -20.86
CA GLU A 49 -4.32 3.04 -20.63
C GLU A 49 -3.27 1.96 -20.88
N ARG A 50 -3.64 0.68 -20.66
CA ARG A 50 -2.80 -0.52 -20.77
C ARG A 50 -3.43 -1.54 -21.73
N PRO A 51 -3.22 -1.42 -23.05
CA PRO A 51 -3.80 -2.36 -24.04
C PRO A 51 -3.32 -3.81 -23.90
N ASP A 52 -2.20 -4.03 -23.21
CA ASP A 52 -1.67 -5.37 -22.87
C ASP A 52 -2.50 -6.08 -21.79
N ILE A 53 -3.30 -5.36 -21.03
CA ILE A 53 -4.13 -5.90 -19.94
C ILE A 53 -5.42 -6.51 -20.48
N LYS A 54 -5.73 -7.71 -20.00
CA LYS A 54 -6.95 -8.46 -20.33
C LYS A 54 -7.91 -8.62 -19.16
N SER A 55 -7.47 -8.33 -17.95
CA SER A 55 -8.25 -8.51 -16.74
C SER A 55 -7.89 -7.51 -15.64
N CYS A 56 -8.90 -7.12 -14.88
CA CYS A 56 -8.76 -6.33 -13.68
C CYS A 56 -9.55 -6.95 -12.53
N VAL A 57 -8.96 -6.95 -11.33
CA VAL A 57 -9.61 -7.37 -10.09
C VAL A 57 -9.65 -6.18 -9.13
N HIS A 58 -10.85 -5.76 -8.75
CA HIS A 58 -11.05 -4.78 -7.67
C HIS A 58 -11.76 -5.47 -6.51
N CYS A 59 -11.18 -5.33 -5.32
CA CYS A 59 -11.74 -5.89 -4.09
C CYS A 59 -11.18 -5.15 -2.85
N HIS A 60 -11.69 -5.51 -1.67
CA HIS A 60 -11.31 -4.93 -0.39
C HIS A 60 -10.63 -5.98 0.50
N PRO A 61 -9.45 -6.49 0.16
CA PRO A 61 -8.75 -7.48 0.97
C PRO A 61 -8.37 -6.82 2.31
N PRO A 62 -8.63 -7.48 3.45
CA PRO A 62 -8.67 -6.80 4.74
C PRO A 62 -7.34 -6.16 5.17
N HIS A 63 -6.21 -6.82 4.90
CA HIS A 63 -4.91 -6.32 5.33
C HIS A 63 -4.41 -5.18 4.43
N ALA A 64 -4.51 -5.31 3.11
CA ALA A 64 -4.17 -4.23 2.18
C ALA A 64 -5.13 -3.03 2.35
N THR A 65 -6.41 -3.28 2.64
CA THR A 65 -7.37 -2.21 2.93
C THR A 65 -7.03 -1.49 4.24
N ALA A 66 -6.45 -2.16 5.23
CA ALA A 66 -5.97 -1.51 6.45
C ALA A 66 -4.87 -0.48 6.13
N PHE A 67 -3.92 -0.80 5.24
CA PHE A 67 -2.93 0.18 4.73
C PHE A 67 -3.60 1.33 3.97
N ALA A 68 -4.62 1.04 3.16
CA ALA A 68 -5.41 2.07 2.47
C ALA A 68 -6.06 3.06 3.43
N ILE A 69 -6.64 2.57 4.54
CA ILE A 69 -7.29 3.38 5.59
C ILE A 69 -6.25 4.18 6.37
N ALA A 70 -5.13 3.56 6.74
CA ALA A 70 -4.05 4.20 7.46
C ALA A 70 -3.27 5.19 6.57
N ARG A 71 -3.43 5.13 5.25
CA ARG A 71 -2.62 5.86 4.26
C ARG A 71 -1.13 5.63 4.48
N GLU A 72 -0.79 4.42 4.88
CA GLU A 72 0.58 3.99 5.11
C GLU A 72 1.15 3.38 3.82
N PRO A 73 2.29 3.85 3.32
CA PRO A 73 2.95 3.25 2.16
C PRO A 73 3.35 1.81 2.43
N ILE A 74 3.27 0.98 1.40
CA ILE A 74 3.78 -0.39 1.47
C ILE A 74 5.30 -0.34 1.45
N PRO A 75 6.01 -0.82 2.50
CA PRO A 75 7.46 -0.82 2.52
C PRO A 75 8.04 -1.77 1.48
N GLN A 76 9.13 -1.35 0.87
CA GLN A 76 9.97 -2.18 -0.01
C GLN A 76 11.13 -2.78 0.79
N CYS A 77 11.92 -3.64 0.15
CA CYS A 77 13.12 -4.23 0.72
C CYS A 77 12.89 -5.04 2.01
N VAL A 78 11.76 -5.71 2.12
CA VAL A 78 11.45 -6.56 3.27
C VAL A 78 11.32 -8.02 2.88
N LEU A 79 10.59 -8.32 1.80
CA LEU A 79 10.29 -9.68 1.38
C LEU A 79 10.70 -9.92 -0.09
N PRO A 80 11.52 -10.94 -0.39
CA PRO A 80 11.99 -11.22 -1.76
C PRO A 80 10.87 -11.35 -2.79
N GLU A 81 9.80 -12.06 -2.45
CA GLU A 81 8.64 -12.25 -3.33
C GLU A 81 8.02 -10.92 -3.78
N VAL A 82 7.89 -9.97 -2.85
CA VAL A 82 7.31 -8.65 -3.15
C VAL A 82 8.25 -7.83 -4.04
N GLU A 83 9.56 -7.87 -3.77
CA GLU A 83 10.54 -7.19 -4.60
C GLU A 83 10.54 -7.70 -6.04
N VAL A 84 10.44 -9.01 -6.22
CA VAL A 84 10.48 -9.63 -7.54
C VAL A 84 9.16 -9.44 -8.30
N PHE A 85 8.02 -9.66 -7.66
CA PHE A 85 6.73 -9.73 -8.35
C PHE A 85 5.93 -8.43 -8.32
N LEU A 86 5.86 -7.74 -7.19
CA LEU A 86 5.08 -6.50 -7.10
C LEU A 86 5.91 -5.25 -7.38
N GLY A 87 7.09 -5.14 -6.76
CA GLY A 87 7.82 -3.88 -6.73
C GLY A 87 7.08 -2.85 -5.89
N GLU A 88 7.16 -1.59 -6.27
CA GLU A 88 6.51 -0.50 -5.56
C GLU A 88 4.99 -0.49 -5.80
N VAL A 89 4.24 -0.43 -4.70
CA VAL A 89 2.77 -0.39 -4.71
C VAL A 89 2.29 1.02 -4.38
N PRO A 90 1.71 1.75 -5.36
CA PRO A 90 1.25 3.11 -5.13
C PRO A 90 -0.07 3.16 -4.36
N LEU A 91 -0.30 4.28 -3.64
CA LEU A 91 -1.58 4.68 -3.09
C LEU A 91 -2.19 5.77 -3.96
N ALA A 92 -3.31 5.50 -4.61
CA ALA A 92 -4.06 6.48 -5.37
C ALA A 92 -4.84 7.41 -4.42
N GLN A 93 -4.98 8.67 -4.83
CA GLN A 93 -5.75 9.68 -4.08
C GLN A 93 -7.20 9.22 -3.88
N TYR A 94 -7.78 9.56 -2.73
CA TYR A 94 -9.19 9.28 -2.47
C TYR A 94 -10.10 10.08 -3.40
N GLU A 95 -11.07 9.39 -3.97
CA GLU A 95 -12.20 9.97 -4.68
C GLU A 95 -13.44 9.10 -4.43
N THR A 96 -14.62 9.71 -4.51
CA THR A 96 -15.89 8.96 -4.35
C THR A 96 -16.05 7.91 -5.45
N PRO A 97 -16.27 6.62 -5.08
CA PRO A 97 -16.35 5.53 -6.05
C PRO A 97 -17.46 5.66 -7.09
N GLY A 98 -17.25 5.05 -8.26
CA GLY A 98 -18.24 4.83 -9.29
C GLY A 98 -18.26 5.85 -10.45
N GLY A 99 -17.62 7.01 -10.28
CA GLY A 99 -17.53 8.06 -11.32
C GLY A 99 -16.22 8.02 -12.11
N GLN A 100 -16.16 8.84 -13.19
CA GLN A 100 -14.96 8.98 -14.00
C GLN A 100 -13.78 9.56 -13.19
N LYS A 101 -14.02 10.53 -12.32
CA LYS A 101 -12.98 11.10 -11.45
C LYS A 101 -12.27 10.03 -10.62
N PHE A 102 -13.05 9.09 -10.05
CA PHE A 102 -12.50 7.94 -9.33
C PHE A 102 -11.66 7.05 -10.25
N ALA A 103 -12.15 6.74 -11.44
CA ALA A 103 -11.42 5.95 -12.41
C ALA A 103 -10.09 6.62 -12.83
N ASP A 104 -10.06 7.93 -12.92
CA ASP A 104 -8.86 8.68 -13.33
C ASP A 104 -7.76 8.71 -12.25
N THR A 105 -8.08 8.45 -10.98
CA THR A 105 -7.09 8.47 -9.88
C THR A 105 -5.98 7.45 -10.05
N VAL A 106 -6.23 6.35 -10.76
CA VAL A 106 -5.25 5.26 -10.96
C VAL A 106 -4.35 5.47 -12.18
N LEU A 107 -4.77 6.29 -13.15
CA LEU A 107 -4.05 6.47 -14.42
C LEU A 107 -2.58 6.86 -14.26
N PRO A 108 -2.19 7.74 -13.30
CA PRO A 108 -0.79 8.10 -13.10
C PRO A 108 0.14 6.93 -12.73
N TYR A 109 -0.43 5.82 -12.27
CA TYR A 109 0.31 4.67 -11.74
C TYR A 109 0.28 3.45 -12.66
N CYS A 110 -0.71 3.33 -13.55
CA CYS A 110 -0.98 2.13 -14.35
C CYS A 110 0.21 1.66 -15.18
N LYS A 111 1.08 2.57 -15.66
CA LYS A 111 2.25 2.21 -16.50
C LYS A 111 3.41 1.62 -15.69
N LYS A 112 3.44 1.86 -14.37
CA LYS A 112 4.58 1.53 -13.51
C LYS A 112 4.26 0.46 -12.48
N SER A 113 2.98 0.17 -12.25
CA SER A 113 2.54 -0.86 -11.31
C SER A 113 1.35 -1.64 -11.87
N ASN A 114 1.24 -2.90 -11.50
CA ASN A 114 0.11 -3.78 -11.86
C ASN A 114 -0.90 -3.94 -10.71
N ILE A 115 -0.65 -3.27 -9.59
CA ILE A 115 -1.55 -3.23 -8.44
C ILE A 115 -1.48 -1.86 -7.78
N ILE A 116 -2.61 -1.32 -7.39
CA ILE A 116 -2.75 0.02 -6.82
C ILE A 116 -3.65 -0.07 -5.60
N ILE A 117 -3.24 0.53 -4.50
CA ILE A 117 -4.10 0.73 -3.33
C ILE A 117 -4.92 1.99 -3.56
N LEU A 118 -6.21 1.89 -3.33
CA LEU A 118 -7.18 2.97 -3.40
C LEU A 118 -7.40 3.51 -1.99
N THR A 119 -6.95 4.72 -1.71
CA THR A 119 -7.00 5.35 -0.37
C THR A 119 -8.40 5.28 0.23
N ASN A 120 -8.53 4.80 1.48
CA ASN A 120 -9.78 4.60 2.20
C ASN A 120 -10.81 3.70 1.48
N HIS A 121 -10.37 2.80 0.59
CA HIS A 121 -11.30 2.00 -0.21
C HIS A 121 -10.87 0.52 -0.29
N GLY A 122 -9.83 0.21 -1.04
CA GLY A 122 -9.39 -1.16 -1.28
C GLY A 122 -8.23 -1.22 -2.26
N THR A 123 -8.24 -2.20 -3.16
CA THR A 123 -7.19 -2.41 -4.15
C THR A 123 -7.75 -2.60 -5.55
N VAL A 124 -6.99 -2.27 -6.57
CA VAL A 124 -7.21 -2.71 -7.94
C VAL A 124 -5.92 -3.28 -8.49
N SER A 125 -6.00 -4.50 -9.02
CA SER A 125 -4.90 -5.19 -9.71
C SER A 125 -5.31 -5.54 -11.14
N PHE A 126 -4.32 -5.71 -12.02
CA PHE A 126 -4.60 -5.97 -13.42
C PHE A 126 -3.45 -6.75 -14.06
N GLY A 127 -3.76 -7.50 -15.12
CA GLY A 127 -2.83 -8.39 -15.79
C GLY A 127 -3.36 -8.91 -17.11
N GLU A 128 -2.51 -9.69 -17.79
CA GLU A 128 -2.82 -10.37 -19.04
C GLU A 128 -3.88 -11.46 -18.88
N SER A 129 -4.18 -11.90 -17.67
CA SER A 129 -5.21 -12.89 -17.35
C SER A 129 -5.88 -12.58 -16.01
N LEU A 130 -7.06 -13.14 -15.76
CA LEU A 130 -7.78 -13.02 -14.50
C LEU A 130 -6.98 -13.63 -13.34
N GLU A 131 -6.37 -14.79 -13.59
CA GLU A 131 -5.50 -15.46 -12.61
C GLU A 131 -4.32 -14.57 -12.21
N ARG A 132 -3.65 -13.92 -13.16
CA ARG A 132 -2.53 -13.02 -12.89
C ARG A 132 -2.99 -11.79 -12.09
N ALA A 133 -4.11 -11.18 -12.47
CA ALA A 133 -4.65 -10.04 -11.75
C ALA A 133 -5.05 -10.40 -10.31
N TYR A 134 -5.67 -11.58 -10.11
CA TYR A 134 -6.01 -12.07 -8.78
C TYR A 134 -4.75 -12.37 -7.95
N TRP A 135 -3.73 -12.97 -8.54
CA TRP A 135 -2.48 -13.31 -7.85
C TRP A 135 -1.77 -12.08 -7.29
N TRP A 136 -1.75 -10.97 -8.01
CA TRP A 136 -1.22 -9.70 -7.48
C TRP A 136 -1.94 -9.25 -6.20
N THR A 137 -3.25 -9.38 -6.18
CA THR A 137 -4.06 -9.06 -5.00
C THR A 137 -3.74 -9.97 -3.82
N GLU A 138 -3.59 -11.27 -4.06
CA GLU A 138 -3.27 -12.26 -3.04
C GLU A 138 -1.90 -12.00 -2.42
N ILE A 139 -0.87 -11.79 -3.25
CA ILE A 139 0.48 -11.46 -2.78
C ILE A 139 0.46 -10.19 -1.93
N LEU A 140 -0.21 -9.13 -2.39
CA LEU A 140 -0.26 -7.88 -1.65
C LEU A 140 -0.94 -8.05 -0.29
N ASP A 141 -2.11 -8.70 -0.22
CA ASP A 141 -2.81 -8.86 1.05
C ASP A 141 -2.06 -9.74 2.03
N ALA A 142 -1.44 -10.83 1.54
CA ALA A 142 -0.58 -11.68 2.35
C ALA A 142 0.63 -10.90 2.90
N TYR A 143 1.26 -10.07 2.08
CA TYR A 143 2.37 -9.23 2.51
C TYR A 143 1.95 -8.20 3.56
N CYS A 144 0.85 -7.49 3.34
CA CYS A 144 0.30 -6.55 4.32
C CYS A 144 0.01 -7.24 5.66
N ARG A 145 -0.52 -8.46 5.64
CA ARG A 145 -0.70 -9.28 6.84
C ARG A 145 0.61 -9.59 7.54
N MET A 146 1.64 -10.03 6.80
CA MET A 146 2.96 -10.32 7.35
C MET A 146 3.59 -9.07 8.00
N LEU A 147 3.46 -7.90 7.38
CA LEU A 147 3.96 -6.64 7.93
C LEU A 147 3.28 -6.28 9.25
N ILE A 148 1.97 -6.41 9.34
CA ILE A 148 1.20 -6.16 10.58
C ILE A 148 1.70 -7.10 11.68
N LEU A 149 1.77 -8.41 11.40
CA LEU A 149 2.24 -9.41 12.37
C LEU A 149 3.70 -9.21 12.78
N ALA A 150 4.60 -8.86 11.84
CA ALA A 150 6.00 -8.59 12.15
C ALA A 150 6.15 -7.36 13.05
N ARG A 151 5.31 -6.34 12.85
CA ARG A 151 5.27 -5.17 13.70
C ARG A 151 4.79 -5.51 15.11
N ASP A 152 3.79 -6.38 15.25
CA ASP A 152 3.32 -6.88 16.55
C ASP A 152 4.41 -7.68 17.29
N LEU A 153 5.33 -8.32 16.57
CA LEU A 153 6.55 -8.94 17.11
C LEU A 153 7.62 -7.91 17.52
N GLY A 154 7.37 -6.61 17.31
CA GLY A 154 8.19 -5.50 17.76
C GLY A 154 9.13 -4.89 16.72
N ARG A 155 9.35 -5.52 15.56
CA ARG A 155 10.23 -4.96 14.51
C ARG A 155 9.96 -5.54 13.13
N VAL A 156 10.30 -4.75 12.11
CA VAL A 156 10.46 -5.19 10.72
C VAL A 156 11.94 -5.04 10.35
N SER A 157 12.57 -6.12 9.89
CA SER A 157 13.95 -6.11 9.41
C SER A 157 13.97 -5.95 7.90
N TYR A 158 14.73 -4.98 7.42
CA TYR A 158 14.87 -4.68 6.00
C TYR A 158 16.07 -5.42 5.40
N LEU A 159 15.96 -5.79 4.15
CA LEU A 159 17.08 -6.26 3.35
C LEU A 159 18.09 -5.12 3.16
N SER A 160 19.36 -5.47 3.05
CA SER A 160 20.40 -4.50 2.67
C SER A 160 20.24 -4.09 1.21
N GLU A 161 20.82 -2.95 0.84
CA GLU A 161 20.84 -2.49 -0.54
C GLU A 161 21.45 -3.55 -1.49
N GLY A 162 22.55 -4.21 -1.08
CA GLY A 162 23.18 -5.29 -1.86
C GLY A 162 22.22 -6.46 -2.10
N GLN A 163 21.52 -6.94 -1.06
CA GLN A 163 20.52 -8.00 -1.18
C GLN A 163 19.35 -7.59 -2.09
N THR A 164 18.90 -6.35 -1.98
CA THR A 164 17.83 -5.84 -2.84
C THR A 164 18.27 -5.76 -4.31
N ARG A 165 19.51 -5.33 -4.59
CA ARG A 165 20.06 -5.32 -5.96
C ARG A 165 20.11 -6.71 -6.56
N GLU A 166 20.53 -7.73 -5.80
CA GLU A 166 20.50 -9.12 -6.25
C GLU A 166 19.09 -9.59 -6.64
N LEU A 167 18.06 -9.16 -5.89
CA LEU A 167 16.65 -9.46 -6.22
C LEU A 167 16.17 -8.72 -7.47
N LEU A 168 16.60 -7.48 -7.67
CA LEU A 168 16.27 -6.74 -8.90
C LEU A 168 16.95 -7.36 -10.14
N ASP A 169 18.16 -7.87 -10.00
CA ASP A 169 18.84 -8.62 -11.06
C ASP A 169 18.11 -9.92 -11.37
N LEU A 170 17.63 -10.62 -10.34
CA LEU A 170 16.80 -11.83 -10.51
C LEU A 170 15.48 -11.50 -11.21
N LYS A 171 14.81 -10.42 -10.80
CA LYS A 171 13.61 -9.89 -11.43
C LYS A 171 13.82 -9.64 -12.93
N ALA A 172 14.92 -8.97 -13.27
CA ALA A 172 15.28 -8.70 -14.67
C ALA A 172 15.54 -9.99 -15.47
N LYS A 173 16.24 -10.97 -14.88
CA LYS A 173 16.48 -12.29 -15.51
C LYS A 173 15.17 -13.04 -15.80
N TRP A 174 14.13 -12.83 -15.02
CA TRP A 174 12.81 -13.42 -15.24
C TRP A 174 11.93 -12.60 -16.19
N GLY A 175 12.47 -11.53 -16.78
CA GLY A 175 11.79 -10.69 -17.75
C GLY A 175 10.85 -9.65 -17.17
N PHE A 176 10.85 -9.44 -15.86
CA PHE A 176 10.09 -8.37 -15.22
C PHE A 176 10.87 -7.07 -15.25
N LYS A 177 10.19 -5.98 -15.61
CA LYS A 177 10.76 -4.63 -15.56
C LYS A 177 10.62 -4.04 -14.17
N ASP A 178 11.62 -3.26 -13.75
CA ASP A 178 11.56 -2.47 -12.53
C ASP A 178 12.15 -1.09 -12.79
N PRO A 179 11.44 0.00 -12.49
CA PRO A 179 11.92 1.36 -12.71
C PRO A 179 13.24 1.66 -11.99
N ARG A 180 13.53 1.01 -10.86
CA ARG A 180 14.77 1.19 -10.10
C ARG A 180 16.03 0.72 -10.86
N ASN A 181 15.85 -0.08 -11.92
CA ASN A 181 16.93 -0.48 -12.84
C ASN A 181 17.17 0.54 -13.95
N GLU A 182 16.31 1.55 -14.11
CA GLU A 182 16.46 2.59 -15.12
C GLU A 182 17.54 3.61 -14.73
N ALA A 183 18.20 4.20 -15.74
CA ALA A 183 19.31 5.12 -15.50
C ALA A 183 18.93 6.35 -14.67
N GLU A 184 17.68 6.78 -14.81
CA GLU A 184 17.09 7.93 -14.11
C GLU A 184 16.91 7.70 -12.60
N MET A 185 16.88 6.44 -12.17
CA MET A 185 16.66 6.04 -10.76
C MET A 185 17.95 5.53 -10.08
N LYS A 186 19.12 5.63 -10.72
CA LYS A 186 20.38 5.11 -10.19
C LYS A 186 20.82 5.73 -8.86
N ASP A 187 20.48 6.98 -8.63
CA ASP A 187 20.88 7.76 -7.46
C ASP A 187 19.78 7.85 -6.41
N CYS A 188 18.63 7.17 -6.63
CA CYS A 188 17.56 7.17 -5.63
C CYS A 188 17.78 6.11 -4.55
N ASP A 189 17.23 6.36 -3.37
CA ASP A 189 17.18 5.37 -2.29
C ASP A 189 16.28 4.21 -2.71
N ILE A 190 16.92 3.08 -3.00
CA ILE A 190 16.24 1.88 -3.55
C ILE A 190 15.13 1.34 -2.65
N CYS A 191 15.18 1.63 -1.35
CA CYS A 191 14.21 1.17 -0.35
C CYS A 191 13.25 2.27 0.14
N ALA A 192 13.31 3.45 -0.42
CA ALA A 192 12.56 4.61 0.09
C ALA A 192 11.33 4.99 -0.71
N ASN A 193 10.87 4.16 -1.65
CA ASN A 193 9.69 4.39 -2.48
C ASN A 193 9.72 5.75 -3.21
N ASP A 194 10.81 6.09 -3.87
CA ASP A 194 10.97 7.42 -4.48
C ASP A 194 10.13 7.63 -5.74
N LEU A 195 9.70 6.54 -6.39
CA LEU A 195 8.99 6.58 -7.65
C LEU A 195 7.66 7.35 -7.60
N PHE A 196 6.92 7.23 -6.51
CA PHE A 196 5.60 7.87 -6.31
C PHE A 196 5.56 8.93 -5.23
N ARG A 197 6.69 9.20 -4.57
CA ARG A 197 6.77 10.09 -3.40
C ARG A 197 6.21 11.50 -3.64
N SER A 198 6.47 12.09 -4.80
CA SER A 198 5.97 13.41 -5.14
C SER A 198 4.44 13.51 -5.14
N ARG A 199 3.73 12.38 -5.26
CA ARG A 199 2.27 12.31 -5.26
C ARG A 199 1.67 11.98 -3.89
N TRP A 200 2.49 11.56 -2.94
CA TRP A 200 2.01 11.17 -1.61
C TRP A 200 1.47 12.36 -0.81
N ALA A 201 2.09 13.52 -0.94
CA ALA A 201 1.63 14.74 -0.28
C ALA A 201 0.17 15.07 -0.62
N ASP A 202 -0.19 14.96 -1.90
CA ASP A 202 -1.54 15.23 -2.39
C ASP A 202 -2.57 14.20 -1.87
N SER A 203 -2.11 12.97 -1.65
CA SER A 203 -2.93 11.87 -1.13
C SER A 203 -2.96 11.79 0.40
N GLY A 204 -2.22 12.64 1.10
CA GLY A 204 -2.07 12.60 2.56
C GLY A 204 -1.35 11.35 3.06
N VAL A 205 -0.54 10.70 2.22
CA VAL A 205 0.24 9.51 2.54
C VAL A 205 1.47 9.91 3.34
N ARG A 206 1.73 9.23 4.46
CA ARG A 206 2.89 9.46 5.33
C ARG A 206 3.41 8.14 5.87
N GLU A 207 4.71 7.93 5.76
CA GLU A 207 5.38 6.83 6.44
C GLU A 207 5.37 7.08 7.94
N SER A 208 4.72 6.21 8.70
CA SER A 208 4.67 6.30 10.15
C SER A 208 4.92 4.97 10.83
N ALA A 209 4.41 3.90 10.25
CA ALA A 209 4.51 2.56 10.78
C ALA A 209 5.74 1.80 10.25
N PHE A 210 6.16 2.10 9.03
CA PHE A 210 7.20 1.36 8.30
C PHE A 210 8.21 2.32 7.66
N VAL A 211 8.87 3.14 8.49
CA VAL A 211 9.89 4.10 8.03
C VAL A 211 11.14 3.34 7.56
N PRO A 212 11.65 3.56 6.34
CA PRO A 212 12.85 2.90 5.85
C PRO A 212 14.09 3.22 6.70
N PRO A 213 15.05 2.27 6.81
CA PRO A 213 16.26 2.46 7.63
C PRO A 213 17.10 3.68 7.27
N SER A 214 17.18 4.04 6.00
CA SER A 214 17.87 5.23 5.50
C SER A 214 17.29 6.52 6.08
N LYS A 215 15.97 6.63 6.19
CA LYS A 215 15.30 7.79 6.80
C LYS A 215 15.44 7.81 8.31
N LEU A 216 15.44 6.65 8.97
CA LEU A 216 15.71 6.55 10.41
C LEU A 216 17.13 7.00 10.73
N ALA A 217 18.13 6.60 9.94
CA ALA A 217 19.50 7.05 10.10
C ALA A 217 19.67 8.55 9.88
N ALA A 218 19.02 9.12 8.87
CA ALA A 218 19.02 10.56 8.61
C ALA A 218 18.37 11.35 9.76
N ALA A 219 17.24 10.89 10.29
CA ALA A 219 16.59 11.51 11.43
C ALA A 219 17.46 11.47 12.70
N ALA A 220 18.16 10.36 12.95
CA ALA A 220 19.10 10.23 14.07
C ALA A 220 20.32 11.15 13.93
N SER A 221 20.78 11.41 12.69
CA SER A 221 21.91 12.33 12.44
C SER A 221 21.57 13.81 12.65
N VAL A 222 20.31 14.18 12.40
CA VAL A 222 19.80 15.55 12.63
C VAL A 222 19.53 15.81 14.11
N ALA A 223 19.28 14.76 14.89
CA ALA A 223 18.99 14.85 16.33
C ALA A 223 20.24 14.87 17.22
N LYS A 224 21.47 15.09 16.68
CA LYS A 224 22.65 15.35 17.53
C LYS A 224 22.51 16.72 18.19
N PRO A 225 22.36 16.79 19.50
CA PRO A 225 22.35 18.07 20.17
C PRO A 225 23.73 18.72 20.01
N ALA A 226 23.73 20.05 19.78
CA ALA A 226 24.93 20.85 19.83
C ALA A 226 25.64 20.59 21.16
N SER A 227 26.91 20.20 21.12
CA SER A 227 27.72 20.02 22.28
C SER A 227 27.88 21.36 23.03
N SER A 228 27.15 21.55 24.09
CA SER A 228 27.49 22.55 25.09
C SER A 228 28.53 21.93 26.05
N ASN A 229 29.77 22.38 25.95
CA ASN A 229 30.77 22.16 26.98
C ASN A 229 30.26 22.74 28.28
N GLY A 230 30.17 21.94 29.30
CA GLY A 230 29.87 22.38 30.66
C GLY A 230 29.40 21.21 31.51
N ALA A 231 30.33 20.49 32.13
CA ALA A 231 29.99 19.62 33.25
C ALA A 231 29.54 20.47 34.45
N PRO A 232 28.53 20.01 35.19
CA PRO A 232 28.85 19.45 36.49
C PRO A 232 28.15 18.11 36.76
N SER A 233 28.85 17.28 37.50
CA SER A 233 28.36 16.08 38.13
C SER A 233 27.20 16.37 39.08
N SER A 234 26.14 15.60 39.04
CA SER A 234 25.40 15.26 40.24
C SER A 234 24.48 14.08 40.01
N ASN A 235 24.57 13.12 40.86
CA ASN A 235 23.67 12.03 41.12
C ASN A 235 22.19 12.48 41.15
N GLY A 236 21.32 11.77 40.43
CA GLY A 236 19.88 12.02 40.57
C GLY A 236 19.05 11.33 39.47
N ALA A 237 18.74 10.07 39.68
CA ALA A 237 17.48 9.49 39.21
C ALA A 237 17.34 8.06 39.70
N PRO A 238 16.46 7.84 40.67
CA PRO A 238 15.36 6.92 40.48
C PRO A 238 13.99 7.50 40.88
N HIS A 239 13.92 8.75 41.38
CA HIS A 239 12.66 9.30 41.94
C HIS A 239 11.58 9.68 40.89
N ASP A 240 11.94 9.89 39.63
CA ASP A 240 10.96 10.38 38.62
C ASP A 240 10.03 9.31 38.09
N GLN A 241 10.46 8.06 38.07
CA GLN A 241 9.61 6.96 37.59
C GLN A 241 8.52 6.57 38.60
N GLU A 242 8.84 6.56 39.89
CA GLU A 242 7.85 6.27 40.94
C GLU A 242 6.80 7.39 41.04
N ALA A 243 7.19 8.65 40.96
CA ALA A 243 6.29 9.79 40.92
C ALA A 243 5.32 9.73 39.69
N LEU A 244 5.83 9.35 38.54
CA LEU A 244 5.03 9.20 37.32
C LEU A 244 4.04 8.03 37.44
N VAL A 245 4.47 6.89 37.97
CA VAL A 245 3.60 5.73 38.23
C VAL A 245 2.52 6.08 39.22
N GLN A 246 2.84 6.78 40.30
CA GLN A 246 1.87 7.21 41.30
C GLN A 246 0.83 8.17 40.69
N MET A 247 1.25 9.15 39.88
CA MET A 247 0.36 10.11 39.24
C MET A 247 -0.59 9.41 38.25
N ILE A 248 -0.12 8.42 37.48
CA ILE A 248 -0.94 7.62 36.56
C ILE A 248 -1.95 6.79 37.36
N THR A 249 -1.52 6.14 38.43
CA THR A 249 -2.37 5.32 39.30
C THR A 249 -3.49 6.17 39.93
N ASP A 250 -3.16 7.33 40.46
CA ASP A 250 -4.12 8.24 41.08
C ASP A 250 -5.17 8.74 40.07
N ARG A 251 -4.76 9.05 38.84
CA ARG A 251 -5.70 9.43 37.75
C ARG A 251 -6.62 8.30 37.35
N VAL A 252 -6.11 7.08 37.24
CA VAL A 252 -6.92 5.91 36.90
C VAL A 252 -7.93 5.61 38.01
N MET A 253 -7.49 5.65 39.28
CA MET A 253 -8.37 5.43 40.42
C MET A 253 -9.45 6.50 40.55
N ALA A 254 -9.11 7.77 40.32
CA ALA A 254 -10.09 8.86 40.30
C ALA A 254 -11.12 8.70 39.16
N ALA A 255 -10.69 8.27 37.98
CA ALA A 255 -11.59 8.01 36.86
C ALA A 255 -12.52 6.80 37.08
N LEU A 256 -12.05 5.78 37.78
CA LEU A 256 -12.87 4.63 38.14
C LEU A 256 -13.89 4.99 39.24
N ALA A 257 -13.50 5.79 40.24
CA ALA A 257 -14.42 6.24 41.32
C ALA A 257 -15.51 7.21 40.81
N ALA A 258 -15.27 7.94 39.72
CA ALA A 258 -16.27 8.83 39.11
C ALA A 258 -17.31 8.07 38.23
N ARG A 259 -17.18 6.76 38.08
CA ARG A 259 -18.09 5.90 37.30
C ARG A 259 -18.91 4.96 38.17
N SER A 260 -18.69 4.96 39.48
CA SER A 260 -19.53 4.29 40.51
C SER A 260 -20.51 5.29 41.15
#